data_25957628be384704c3792dac0fd88fa1
#
_entry.id   25957628be384704c3792dac0fd88fa1
#
_cell.length_a   1.000
_cell.length_b   1.000
_cell.length_c   1.000
_cell.angle_alpha   90.00
_cell.angle_beta   90.00
_cell.angle_gamma   90.00
#
_symmetry.space_group_name_H-M   'P 1'
#
loop_
_entity.id
_entity.type
_entity.pdbx_description
1 polymer ?
#
loop_
_entity_poly.entity_id
_entity_poly.type
_entity_poly.pdbx_seq_one_letter_code
_entity_poly.pdbx_strand_id
1 'polypeptide(L)'
;ITTFTFSFAQKIDAKAKTILDAVSANYKAKKNMYFKFSYGTGKGSVSKTETGIFYSTPTQYKMNIMGNEQIFDGKKVYNISKEDQEVTIAKPNGTEKTLSPTNYIDEYRKGYSVTYAGKSGALDMIKLVPVKDEGIKNVILYINTSKKQVSKIVQTSAGDDIAVITIVQYKENQNLSNSTFSFDKNKYKDYLITEL
;
A
#
# COMPACT_ATOMS: atom_id res chain seq x y z
N ILE A 1 2.46 19.58 -40.77
CA ILE A 1 3.16 18.56 -39.94
C ILE A 1 2.16 18.12 -38.88
N THR A 2 1.55 16.94 -39.05
CA THR A 2 0.56 16.38 -38.13
C THR A 2 1.35 15.56 -37.08
N THR A 3 1.48 16.06 -35.89
CA THR A 3 2.06 15.33 -34.75
C THR A 3 1.05 14.27 -34.27
N PHE A 4 1.31 13.00 -34.56
CA PHE A 4 0.61 11.87 -33.93
C PHE A 4 1.10 11.74 -32.48
N THR A 5 0.31 12.19 -31.55
CA THR A 5 0.49 11.85 -30.14
C THR A 5 0.01 10.42 -29.94
N PHE A 6 0.93 9.47 -29.77
CA PHE A 6 0.61 8.13 -29.29
C PHE A 6 0.16 8.24 -27.83
N SER A 7 -1.15 8.26 -27.62
CA SER A 7 -1.73 8.04 -26.29
C SER A 7 -1.59 6.54 -26.00
N PHE A 8 -0.69 6.18 -25.07
CA PHE A 8 -0.68 4.82 -24.52
C PHE A 8 -1.94 4.65 -23.69
N ALA A 9 -2.96 4.08 -24.29
CA ALA A 9 -4.19 3.76 -23.60
C ALA A 9 -3.91 2.71 -22.52
N GLN A 10 -4.35 2.99 -21.31
CA GLN A 10 -4.33 2.03 -20.20
C GLN A 10 -5.07 0.75 -20.63
N LYS A 11 -4.37 -0.39 -20.57
CA LYS A 11 -4.96 -1.69 -20.90
C LYS A 11 -5.21 -2.47 -19.60
N ILE A 12 -6.46 -2.85 -19.36
CA ILE A 12 -6.85 -3.64 -18.19
C ILE A 12 -7.46 -4.96 -18.67
N ASP A 13 -6.84 -6.07 -18.30
CA ASP A 13 -7.35 -7.41 -18.53
C ASP A 13 -8.67 -7.65 -17.75
N ALA A 14 -9.68 -8.20 -18.41
CA ALA A 14 -11.02 -8.37 -17.84
C ALA A 14 -11.03 -9.32 -16.62
N LYS A 15 -10.23 -10.39 -16.67
CA LYS A 15 -10.12 -11.33 -15.53
C LYS A 15 -9.42 -10.67 -14.34
N ALA A 16 -8.32 -9.97 -14.59
CA ALA A 16 -7.61 -9.22 -13.56
C ALA A 16 -8.52 -8.17 -12.91
N LYS A 17 -9.27 -7.42 -13.73
CA LYS A 17 -10.25 -6.43 -13.25
C LYS A 17 -11.28 -7.07 -12.33
N THR A 18 -11.89 -8.19 -12.74
CA THR A 18 -12.89 -8.89 -11.93
C THR A 18 -12.35 -9.31 -10.57
N ILE A 19 -11.11 -9.81 -10.53
CA ILE A 19 -10.44 -10.23 -9.28
C ILE A 19 -10.18 -9.02 -8.39
N LEU A 20 -9.60 -7.94 -8.92
CA LEU A 20 -9.26 -6.74 -8.15
C LEU A 20 -10.51 -6.00 -7.66
N ASP A 21 -11.57 -5.94 -8.46
CA ASP A 21 -12.85 -5.35 -8.06
C ASP A 21 -13.49 -6.12 -6.91
N ALA A 22 -13.37 -7.45 -6.91
CA ALA A 22 -13.88 -8.28 -5.83
C ALA A 22 -13.11 -8.05 -4.51
N VAL A 23 -11.79 -7.87 -4.58
CA VAL A 23 -10.96 -7.51 -3.41
C VAL A 23 -11.30 -6.10 -2.91
N SER A 24 -11.40 -5.13 -3.80
CA SER A 24 -11.78 -3.75 -3.47
C SER A 24 -13.15 -3.71 -2.79
N ALA A 25 -14.15 -4.38 -3.35
CA ALA A 25 -15.49 -4.45 -2.77
C ALA A 25 -15.48 -5.10 -1.38
N ASN A 26 -14.70 -6.20 -1.20
CA ASN A 26 -14.54 -6.85 0.10
C ASN A 26 -13.94 -5.89 1.13
N TYR A 27 -12.87 -5.18 0.79
CA TYR A 27 -12.20 -4.26 1.72
C TYR A 27 -13.08 -3.05 2.07
N LYS A 28 -13.78 -2.48 1.09
CA LYS A 28 -14.71 -1.34 1.30
C LYS A 28 -15.91 -1.66 2.17
N ALA A 29 -16.31 -2.94 2.21
CA ALA A 29 -17.40 -3.39 3.06
C ALA A 29 -17.02 -3.52 4.55
N LYS A 30 -15.72 -3.36 4.90
CA LYS A 30 -15.25 -3.52 6.27
C LYS A 30 -15.29 -2.20 7.03
N LYS A 31 -15.74 -2.26 8.29
CA LYS A 31 -15.67 -1.12 9.23
C LYS A 31 -14.23 -0.71 9.48
N ASN A 32 -13.35 -1.68 9.65
CA ASN A 32 -11.91 -1.51 9.75
C ASN A 32 -11.19 -2.80 9.38
N MET A 33 -9.90 -2.67 9.06
CA MET A 33 -9.00 -3.77 8.74
C MET A 33 -7.70 -3.63 9.53
N TYR A 34 -7.13 -4.76 9.91
CA TYR A 34 -5.81 -4.90 10.49
C TYR A 34 -4.98 -5.86 9.66
N PHE A 35 -3.76 -5.46 9.34
CA PHE A 35 -2.76 -6.29 8.69
C PHE A 35 -1.49 -6.31 9.54
N LYS A 36 -0.99 -7.50 9.85
CA LYS A 36 0.40 -7.71 10.21
C LYS A 36 1.10 -8.27 8.99
N PHE A 37 2.21 -7.70 8.60
CA PHE A 37 2.92 -8.09 7.38
C PHE A 37 4.43 -8.14 7.60
N SER A 38 5.10 -8.96 6.79
CA SER A 38 6.54 -8.93 6.60
C SER A 38 6.84 -7.99 5.43
N TYR A 39 7.78 -7.08 5.61
CA TYR A 39 8.32 -6.20 4.59
C TYR A 39 9.76 -6.61 4.29
N GLY A 40 9.99 -7.10 3.09
CA GLY A 40 11.30 -7.53 2.64
C GLY A 40 11.85 -6.63 1.55
N THR A 41 13.13 -6.34 1.58
CA THR A 41 13.85 -5.59 0.54
C THR A 41 15.11 -6.31 0.11
N GLY A 42 15.59 -6.03 -1.10
CA GLY A 42 16.82 -6.57 -1.66
C GLY A 42 16.93 -6.32 -3.15
N LYS A 43 18.01 -6.80 -3.75
CA LYS A 43 18.25 -6.70 -5.20
C LYS A 43 18.04 -8.08 -5.85
N GLY A 44 16.98 -8.19 -6.67
CA GLY A 44 16.58 -9.47 -7.29
C GLY A 44 16.00 -10.50 -6.30
N SER A 45 16.42 -10.50 -5.05
CA SER A 45 15.91 -11.36 -3.97
C SER A 45 15.88 -10.60 -2.65
N VAL A 46 15.03 -11.05 -1.71
CA VAL A 46 14.93 -10.43 -0.37
C VAL A 46 16.20 -10.75 0.43
N SER A 47 16.87 -9.71 0.94
CA SER A 47 18.05 -9.80 1.80
C SER A 47 17.82 -9.27 3.21
N LYS A 48 16.83 -8.39 3.40
CA LYS A 48 16.46 -7.81 4.68
C LYS A 48 14.94 -7.90 4.87
N THR A 49 14.49 -8.20 6.09
CA THR A 49 13.07 -8.35 6.41
C THR A 49 12.75 -7.65 7.73
N GLU A 50 11.65 -6.90 7.72
CA GLU A 50 11.08 -6.20 8.87
C GLU A 50 9.61 -6.58 9.05
N THR A 51 9.08 -6.41 10.26
CA THR A 51 7.66 -6.60 10.52
C THR A 51 6.95 -5.25 10.54
N GLY A 52 5.83 -5.15 9.83
CA GLY A 52 4.96 -3.98 9.84
C GLY A 52 3.55 -4.30 10.33
N ILE A 53 2.87 -3.26 10.80
CA ILE A 53 1.46 -3.31 11.22
C ILE A 53 0.73 -2.17 10.52
N PHE A 54 -0.45 -2.47 9.95
CA PHE A 54 -1.29 -1.49 9.29
C PHE A 54 -2.73 -1.64 9.77
N TYR A 55 -3.32 -0.54 10.24
CA TYR A 55 -4.74 -0.41 10.52
C TYR A 55 -5.35 0.56 9.53
N SER A 56 -6.56 0.28 9.07
CA SER A 56 -7.30 1.20 8.20
C SER A 56 -8.80 1.15 8.47
N THR A 57 -9.43 2.29 8.24
CA THR A 57 -10.87 2.48 8.05
C THR A 57 -11.08 3.06 6.65
N PRO A 58 -12.30 3.30 6.17
CA PRO A 58 -12.53 3.99 4.90
C PRO A 58 -11.88 5.39 4.79
N THR A 59 -11.62 6.05 5.93
CA THR A 59 -11.18 7.46 5.97
C THR A 59 -9.91 7.71 6.79
N GLN A 60 -9.34 6.70 7.44
CA GLN A 60 -8.20 6.85 8.33
C GLN A 60 -7.27 5.64 8.23
N TYR A 61 -5.99 5.85 8.51
CA TYR A 61 -5.06 4.73 8.65
C TYR A 61 -3.97 5.01 9.69
N LYS A 62 -3.36 3.93 10.14
CA LYS A 62 -2.16 3.94 10.96
C LYS A 62 -1.23 2.83 10.52
N MET A 63 0.02 3.18 10.27
CA MET A 63 1.07 2.24 9.90
C MET A 63 2.25 2.35 10.84
N ASN A 64 2.81 1.21 11.21
CA ASN A 64 4.06 1.09 11.96
C ASN A 64 4.98 0.15 11.21
N ILE A 65 6.18 0.61 10.88
CA ILE A 65 7.22 -0.19 10.24
C ILE A 65 8.60 0.46 10.46
N MET A 66 9.63 -0.35 10.72
CA MET A 66 11.03 0.10 10.78
C MET A 66 11.25 1.27 11.75
N GLY A 67 10.58 1.26 12.91
CA GLY A 67 10.67 2.35 13.89
C GLY A 67 9.91 3.62 13.52
N ASN A 68 9.31 3.68 12.34
CA ASN A 68 8.49 4.79 11.89
C ASN A 68 7.00 4.50 12.11
N GLU A 69 6.26 5.54 12.48
CA GLU A 69 4.80 5.49 12.55
C GLU A 69 4.22 6.56 11.64
N GLN A 70 3.21 6.20 10.85
CA GLN A 70 2.44 7.15 10.06
C GLN A 70 0.98 7.04 10.46
N ILE A 71 0.36 8.17 10.76
CA ILE A 71 -1.06 8.27 11.11
C ILE A 71 -1.72 9.24 10.14
N PHE A 72 -2.83 8.83 9.53
CA PHE A 72 -3.77 9.69 8.85
C PHE A 72 -5.07 9.72 9.65
N ASP A 73 -5.38 10.86 10.24
CA ASP A 73 -6.56 11.03 11.10
C ASP A 73 -7.85 11.38 10.33
N GLY A 74 -7.76 11.41 8.99
CA GLY A 74 -8.82 11.84 8.07
C GLY A 74 -8.68 13.30 7.62
N LYS A 75 -7.71 14.06 8.17
CA LYS A 75 -7.45 15.47 7.83
C LYS A 75 -5.97 15.76 7.63
N LYS A 76 -5.11 15.23 8.50
CA LYS A 76 -3.66 15.44 8.49
C LYS A 76 -2.93 14.10 8.51
N VAL A 77 -1.74 14.09 7.95
CA VAL A 77 -0.78 12.98 8.03
C VAL A 77 0.29 13.36 9.04
N TYR A 78 0.55 12.47 9.98
CA TYR A 78 1.60 12.58 10.98
C TYR A 78 2.64 11.51 10.68
N ASN A 79 3.84 11.93 10.30
CA ASN A 79 5.00 11.05 10.12
C ASN A 79 5.89 11.17 11.34
N ILE A 80 6.09 10.07 12.04
CA ILE A 80 6.82 10.00 13.29
C ILE A 80 8.02 9.10 13.10
N SER A 81 9.23 9.66 13.17
CA SER A 81 10.49 8.93 13.22
C SER A 81 10.94 8.81 14.67
N LYS A 82 11.03 7.57 15.18
CA LYS A 82 11.53 7.32 16.53
C LYS A 82 13.04 7.44 16.61
N GLU A 83 13.73 7.11 15.53
CA GLU A 83 15.19 7.20 15.44
C GLU A 83 15.65 8.65 15.49
N ASP A 84 15.02 9.51 14.68
CA ASP A 84 15.38 10.93 14.59
C ASP A 84 14.71 11.78 15.66
N GLN A 85 13.75 11.23 16.40
CA GLN A 85 12.90 11.96 17.36
C GLN A 85 12.19 13.15 16.71
N GLU A 86 11.63 12.93 15.52
CA GLU A 86 10.94 13.95 14.73
C GLU A 86 9.50 13.56 14.41
N VAL A 87 8.63 14.57 14.36
CA VAL A 87 7.26 14.46 13.87
C VAL A 87 7.03 15.51 12.80
N THR A 88 6.69 15.08 11.59
CA THR A 88 6.22 15.98 10.52
C THR A 88 4.71 15.86 10.39
N ILE A 89 4.02 17.00 10.44
CA ILE A 89 2.57 17.11 10.27
C ILE A 89 2.29 17.79 8.93
N ALA A 90 1.57 17.13 8.04
CA ALA A 90 1.26 17.65 6.72
C ALA A 90 -0.22 17.46 6.36
N LYS A 91 -0.74 18.31 5.46
CA LYS A 91 -2.01 18.03 4.79
C LYS A 91 -1.77 16.98 3.69
N PRO A 92 -2.71 16.03 3.50
CA PRO A 92 -2.57 15.07 2.40
C PRO A 92 -2.59 15.82 1.07
N ASN A 93 -1.54 15.66 0.28
CA ASN A 93 -1.42 16.30 -1.05
C ASN A 93 -1.84 15.37 -2.19
N GLY A 94 -2.32 14.15 -1.87
CA GLY A 94 -2.75 13.13 -2.83
C GLY A 94 -1.62 12.44 -3.59
N THR A 95 -0.36 12.83 -3.35
CA THR A 95 0.84 12.21 -3.96
C THR A 95 1.56 11.25 -3.01
N GLU A 96 1.10 11.15 -1.77
CA GLU A 96 1.68 10.28 -0.75
C GLU A 96 1.40 8.81 -1.06
N LYS A 97 2.37 8.17 -1.71
CA LYS A 97 2.34 6.73 -1.95
C LYS A 97 2.84 6.00 -0.71
N THR A 98 1.95 5.77 0.23
CA THR A 98 2.26 4.88 1.35
C THR A 98 2.28 3.45 0.85
N LEU A 99 3.39 2.73 1.02
CA LEU A 99 3.46 1.30 0.71
C LEU A 99 2.61 0.53 1.72
N SER A 100 1.32 0.45 1.48
CA SER A 100 0.37 -0.25 2.32
C SER A 100 -0.15 -1.52 1.64
N PRO A 101 -0.66 -2.49 2.39
CA PRO A 101 -1.27 -3.69 1.82
C PRO A 101 -2.47 -3.45 0.90
N THR A 102 -3.02 -2.24 0.91
CA THR A 102 -4.25 -1.90 0.17
C THR A 102 -4.05 -0.93 -1.00
N ASN A 103 -2.89 -0.27 -1.12
CA ASN A 103 -2.65 0.80 -2.10
C ASN A 103 -3.03 0.44 -3.53
N TYR A 104 -2.54 -0.71 -4.01
CA TYR A 104 -2.72 -1.08 -5.41
C TYR A 104 -4.14 -1.56 -5.75
N ILE A 105 -4.97 -1.84 -4.74
CA ILE A 105 -6.31 -2.42 -4.95
C ILE A 105 -7.29 -1.41 -5.53
N ASP A 106 -7.11 -0.12 -5.26
CA ASP A 106 -7.94 0.94 -5.85
C ASP A 106 -7.17 1.74 -6.93
N GLU A 107 -5.86 1.88 -6.78
CA GLU A 107 -5.02 2.65 -7.70
C GLU A 107 -4.82 1.99 -9.07
N TYR A 108 -5.04 0.67 -9.20
CA TYR A 108 -4.84 -0.04 -10.47
C TYR A 108 -5.65 0.55 -11.62
N ARG A 109 -6.80 1.19 -11.33
CA ARG A 109 -7.66 1.83 -12.33
C ARG A 109 -7.05 3.10 -12.92
N LYS A 110 -6.02 3.63 -12.27
CA LYS A 110 -5.35 4.87 -12.69
C LYS A 110 -3.85 4.62 -12.78
N GLY A 111 -3.30 4.84 -13.95
CA GLY A 111 -1.84 4.84 -14.12
C GLY A 111 -1.16 3.49 -14.30
N TYR A 112 -1.89 2.37 -14.41
CA TYR A 112 -1.31 1.04 -14.65
C TYR A 112 -1.94 0.33 -15.83
N SER A 113 -1.12 -0.36 -16.62
CA SER A 113 -1.57 -1.48 -17.45
C SER A 113 -1.64 -2.73 -16.59
N VAL A 114 -2.73 -3.48 -16.69
CA VAL A 114 -3.06 -4.58 -15.76
C VAL A 114 -3.24 -5.87 -16.54
N THR A 115 -2.54 -6.93 -16.16
CA THR A 115 -2.59 -8.24 -16.82
C THR A 115 -2.78 -9.35 -15.78
N TYR A 116 -3.59 -10.34 -16.11
CA TYR A 116 -3.62 -11.60 -15.36
C TYR A 116 -2.35 -12.40 -15.71
N ALA A 117 -1.55 -12.70 -14.69
CA ALA A 117 -0.24 -13.34 -14.85
C ALA A 117 -0.21 -14.83 -14.45
N GLY A 118 -1.39 -15.47 -14.36
CA GLY A 118 -1.49 -16.88 -14.01
C GLY A 118 -1.64 -17.14 -12.51
N LYS A 119 -1.16 -18.30 -12.06
CA LYS A 119 -1.25 -18.74 -10.67
C LYS A 119 0.12 -19.06 -10.08
N SER A 120 0.24 -18.86 -8.77
CA SER A 120 1.33 -19.38 -7.93
C SER A 120 0.69 -20.15 -6.78
N GLY A 121 0.69 -21.47 -6.88
CA GLY A 121 -0.09 -22.33 -5.99
C GLY A 121 -1.59 -21.98 -6.05
N ALA A 122 -2.17 -21.69 -4.89
CA ALA A 122 -3.58 -21.32 -4.77
C ALA A 122 -3.86 -19.83 -5.03
N LEU A 123 -2.84 -19.01 -5.27
CA LEU A 123 -2.96 -17.57 -5.45
C LEU A 123 -3.00 -17.19 -6.92
N ASP A 124 -3.91 -16.30 -7.29
CA ASP A 124 -3.93 -15.67 -8.61
C ASP A 124 -2.95 -14.50 -8.64
N MET A 125 -2.16 -14.40 -9.70
CA MET A 125 -1.18 -13.33 -9.88
C MET A 125 -1.71 -12.28 -10.86
N ILE A 126 -1.58 -11.03 -10.46
CA ILE A 126 -1.93 -9.87 -11.29
C ILE A 126 -0.73 -8.96 -11.39
N LYS A 127 -0.30 -8.68 -12.62
CA LYS A 127 0.81 -7.79 -12.92
C LYS A 127 0.31 -6.40 -13.26
N LEU A 128 0.85 -5.41 -12.59
CA LEU A 128 0.64 -3.99 -12.82
C LEU A 128 1.94 -3.38 -13.38
N VAL A 129 1.84 -2.67 -14.48
CA VAL A 129 2.96 -1.91 -15.08
C VAL A 129 2.56 -0.45 -15.13
N PRO A 130 3.30 0.48 -14.51
CA PRO A 130 3.00 1.90 -14.58
C PRO A 130 2.96 2.39 -16.03
N VAL A 131 1.98 3.22 -16.37
CA VAL A 131 1.87 3.86 -17.71
C VAL A 131 2.88 5.00 -17.82
N LYS A 132 3.21 5.66 -16.72
CA LYS A 132 4.25 6.68 -16.62
C LYS A 132 5.47 6.10 -15.92
N ASP A 133 6.66 6.56 -16.31
CA ASP A 133 7.88 6.21 -15.58
C ASP A 133 7.86 6.86 -14.18
N GLU A 134 7.77 6.03 -13.17
CA GLU A 134 7.78 6.42 -11.75
C GLU A 134 8.92 5.70 -11.01
N GLY A 135 9.90 5.16 -11.72
CA GLY A 135 10.98 4.36 -11.15
C GLY A 135 10.55 2.94 -10.74
N ILE A 136 9.30 2.57 -11.03
CA ILE A 136 8.75 1.23 -10.78
C ILE A 136 8.66 0.48 -12.11
N LYS A 137 9.32 -0.65 -12.22
CA LYS A 137 9.27 -1.54 -13.39
C LYS A 137 7.94 -2.30 -13.46
N ASN A 138 7.52 -2.89 -12.37
CA ASN A 138 6.23 -3.57 -12.22
C ASN A 138 5.88 -3.84 -10.76
N VAL A 139 4.61 -4.17 -10.55
CA VAL A 139 4.10 -4.71 -9.29
C VAL A 139 3.34 -6.01 -9.58
N ILE A 140 3.58 -7.05 -8.79
CA ILE A 140 2.82 -8.30 -8.85
C ILE A 140 2.02 -8.45 -7.56
N LEU A 141 0.70 -8.53 -7.71
CA LEU A 141 -0.23 -8.81 -6.62
C LEU A 141 -0.55 -10.31 -6.62
N TYR A 142 -0.40 -10.94 -5.48
CA TYR A 142 -0.80 -12.33 -5.24
C TYR A 142 -2.10 -12.31 -4.44
N ILE A 143 -3.17 -12.77 -5.05
CA ILE A 143 -4.54 -12.67 -4.54
C ILE A 143 -5.08 -14.03 -4.16
N ASN A 144 -5.56 -14.15 -2.94
CA ASN A 144 -6.44 -15.24 -2.54
C ASN A 144 -7.87 -14.90 -2.97
N THR A 145 -8.29 -15.44 -4.11
CA THR A 145 -9.59 -15.12 -4.71
C THR A 145 -10.76 -15.67 -3.92
N SER A 146 -10.61 -16.81 -3.24
CA SER A 146 -11.65 -17.37 -2.39
C SER A 146 -11.92 -16.51 -1.15
N LYS A 147 -10.88 -15.89 -0.58
CA LYS A 147 -10.99 -14.95 0.54
C LYS A 147 -11.19 -13.51 0.08
N LYS A 148 -10.99 -13.22 -1.20
CA LYS A 148 -10.98 -11.86 -1.78
C LYS A 148 -10.00 -10.94 -1.03
N GLN A 149 -8.77 -11.40 -0.86
CA GLN A 149 -7.74 -10.74 -0.07
C GLN A 149 -6.39 -10.76 -0.78
N VAL A 150 -5.60 -9.69 -0.60
CA VAL A 150 -4.18 -9.67 -0.96
C VAL A 150 -3.42 -10.56 0.01
N SER A 151 -2.59 -11.45 -0.53
CA SER A 151 -1.69 -12.28 0.27
C SER A 151 -0.24 -11.79 0.21
N LYS A 152 0.18 -11.24 -0.94
CA LYS A 152 1.55 -10.77 -1.15
C LYS A 152 1.57 -9.69 -2.23
N ILE A 153 2.49 -8.73 -2.09
CA ILE A 153 2.79 -7.70 -3.09
C ILE A 153 4.29 -7.77 -3.35
N VAL A 154 4.69 -7.79 -4.61
CA VAL A 154 6.10 -7.68 -5.03
C VAL A 154 6.21 -6.49 -5.96
N GLN A 155 6.90 -5.46 -5.52
CA GLN A 155 7.26 -4.30 -6.34
C GLN A 155 8.70 -4.44 -6.80
N THR A 156 8.95 -4.25 -8.09
CA THR A 156 10.30 -4.20 -8.67
C THR A 156 10.55 -2.80 -9.19
N SER A 157 11.67 -2.18 -8.78
CA SER A 157 12.09 -0.88 -9.29
C SER A 157 12.81 -1.01 -10.64
N ALA A 158 13.05 0.13 -11.30
CA ALA A 158 13.79 0.17 -12.55
C ALA A 158 15.24 -0.39 -12.43
N GLY A 159 15.85 -0.29 -11.23
CA GLY A 159 17.18 -0.83 -10.91
C GLY A 159 17.17 -2.28 -10.41
N ASP A 160 16.05 -3.01 -10.57
CA ASP A 160 15.84 -4.38 -10.09
C ASP A 160 15.88 -4.57 -8.57
N ASP A 161 15.82 -3.48 -7.81
CA ASP A 161 15.54 -3.54 -6.39
C ASP A 161 14.10 -4.00 -6.16
N ILE A 162 13.89 -4.86 -5.18
CA ILE A 162 12.57 -5.38 -4.84
C ILE A 162 12.12 -4.95 -3.46
N ALA A 163 10.82 -4.69 -3.35
CA ALA A 163 10.12 -4.53 -2.09
C ALA A 163 8.97 -5.54 -2.04
N VAL A 164 8.92 -6.34 -1.00
CA VAL A 164 7.96 -7.44 -0.84
C VAL A 164 7.16 -7.25 0.43
N ILE A 165 5.85 -7.12 0.31
CA ILE A 165 4.91 -7.21 1.44
C ILE A 165 4.30 -8.61 1.42
N THR A 166 4.39 -9.33 2.52
CA THR A 166 3.69 -10.61 2.71
C THR A 166 2.77 -10.49 3.91
N ILE A 167 1.48 -10.71 3.70
CA ILE A 167 0.48 -10.65 4.78
C ILE A 167 0.63 -11.87 5.66
N VAL A 168 0.94 -11.63 6.94
CA VAL A 168 1.12 -12.67 7.96
C VAL A 168 -0.17 -12.88 8.74
N GLN A 169 -0.92 -11.79 9.00
CA GLN A 169 -2.18 -11.84 9.70
C GLN A 169 -3.12 -10.77 9.15
N TYR A 170 -4.38 -11.13 8.98
CA TYR A 170 -5.46 -10.23 8.62
C TYR A 170 -6.61 -10.37 9.62
N LYS A 171 -7.16 -9.25 10.06
CA LYS A 171 -8.36 -9.18 10.88
C LYS A 171 -9.24 -8.04 10.37
N GLU A 172 -10.54 -8.16 10.57
CA GLU A 172 -11.51 -7.16 10.13
C GLU A 172 -12.56 -6.89 11.22
N ASN A 173 -13.23 -5.75 11.11
CA ASN A 173 -14.36 -5.35 11.95
C ASN A 173 -14.06 -5.44 13.46
N GLN A 174 -12.83 -5.08 13.84
CA GLN A 174 -12.40 -5.13 15.23
C GLN A 174 -12.99 -3.96 16.03
N ASN A 175 -13.07 -4.14 17.33
CA ASN A 175 -13.44 -3.06 18.25
C ASN A 175 -12.19 -2.21 18.55
N LEU A 176 -11.99 -1.15 17.76
CA LEU A 176 -10.84 -0.24 17.91
C LEU A 176 -11.20 0.93 18.82
N SER A 177 -10.22 1.38 19.60
CA SER A 177 -10.33 2.63 20.38
C SER A 177 -10.40 3.84 19.43
N ASN A 178 -11.15 4.88 19.82
CA ASN A 178 -11.19 6.15 19.10
C ASN A 178 -9.81 6.82 18.97
N SER A 179 -8.88 6.50 19.87
CA SER A 179 -7.50 7.00 19.86
C SER A 179 -6.58 6.26 18.88
N THR A 180 -7.03 5.18 18.24
CA THR A 180 -6.18 4.37 17.34
C THR A 180 -5.58 5.21 16.20
N PHE A 181 -6.36 6.15 15.67
CA PHE A 181 -5.97 7.00 14.53
C PHE A 181 -5.72 8.46 14.94
N SER A 182 -5.50 8.73 16.22
CA SER A 182 -5.23 10.09 16.71
C SER A 182 -3.76 10.28 17.05
N PHE A 183 -3.22 11.45 16.72
CA PHE A 183 -1.91 11.89 17.16
C PHE A 183 -2.03 12.55 18.55
N ASP A 184 -1.28 12.02 19.53
CA ASP A 184 -1.21 12.58 20.86
C ASP A 184 0.15 13.29 21.06
N LYS A 185 0.15 14.62 20.95
CA LYS A 185 1.34 15.46 21.11
C LYS A 185 2.06 15.25 22.45
N ASN A 186 1.33 14.87 23.50
CA ASN A 186 1.92 14.65 24.82
C ASN A 186 2.87 13.47 24.89
N LYS A 187 2.74 12.50 23.99
CA LYS A 187 3.64 11.34 23.86
C LYS A 187 4.99 11.70 23.20
N TYR A 188 5.08 12.87 22.58
CA TYR A 188 6.21 13.30 21.75
C TYR A 188 6.76 14.66 22.21
N LYS A 189 6.77 14.92 23.54
CA LYS A 189 7.21 16.20 24.10
C LYS A 189 8.67 16.54 23.79
N ASP A 190 9.50 15.50 23.65
CA ASP A 190 10.94 15.62 23.41
C ASP A 190 11.29 15.50 21.92
N TYR A 191 10.26 15.42 21.03
CA TYR A 191 10.45 15.34 19.60
C TYR A 191 10.39 16.73 18.97
N LEU A 192 11.20 16.92 17.91
CA LEU A 192 11.05 18.08 17.03
C LEU A 192 9.74 17.91 16.21
N ILE A 193 8.79 18.84 16.39
CA ILE A 193 7.52 18.80 15.68
C ILE A 193 7.49 19.90 14.65
N THR A 194 7.39 19.54 13.36
CA THR A 194 7.30 20.46 12.21
C THR A 194 5.95 20.32 11.53
N GLU A 195 5.28 21.44 11.27
CA GLU A 195 4.02 21.49 10.50
C GLU A 195 4.30 22.13 9.14
N LEU A 196 3.87 21.44 8.03
CA LEU A 196 4.08 21.82 6.63
C LEU A 196 2.79 22.32 5.98
#